data_a4698d94e90c1fdc3c40c675b0d37698
#
_entry.id   a4698d94e90c1fdc3c40c675b0d37698
#
_cell.length_a   1.000
_cell.length_b   1.000
_cell.length_c   1.000
_cell.angle_alpha   90.00
_cell.angle_beta   90.00
_cell.angle_gamma   90.00
#
_symmetry.space_group_name_H-M   'P 1'
#
loop_
_entity.id
_entity.type
_entity.pdbx_description
1 polymer ?
#
loop_
_entity_poly.entity_id
_entity_poly.type
_entity_poly.pdbx_seq_one_letter_code
_entity_poly.pdbx_strand_id
1 'polypeptide(L)'
;MEGCRLSAYRDEGGVPTIGYGHTRGVRMGDRISPQQARDWLLQDATEVMRQVRRLHVARTEAQLEALTSFAFNVGIGRLQQSSLLRAIRQGASKAAIQRQFKRWVYAGGRKQKGLEVRRQWEAERFFAPSYPTDDEIIDRV
;
A
#
# COMPACT_ATOMS: atom_id res chain seq x y z
N MET A 1 5.78 2.97 -8.94
CA MET A 1 4.39 2.61 -9.23
C MET A 1 4.37 1.43 -10.19
N GLU A 2 3.54 0.45 -9.96
CA GLU A 2 3.41 -0.68 -10.87
C GLU A 2 2.84 -0.22 -12.21
N GLY A 3 3.42 -0.73 -13.30
CA GLY A 3 2.91 -0.46 -14.62
C GLY A 3 1.56 -1.14 -14.86
N CYS A 4 0.78 -0.62 -15.78
CA CYS A 4 -0.48 -1.21 -16.19
C CYS A 4 -0.24 -2.21 -17.33
N ARG A 5 -0.77 -3.42 -17.20
CA ARG A 5 -0.75 -4.42 -18.26
C ARG A 5 -2.16 -4.83 -18.61
N LEU A 6 -2.53 -4.70 -19.87
CA LEU A 6 -3.88 -4.99 -20.36
C LEU A 6 -4.09 -6.46 -20.72
N SER A 7 -3.03 -7.24 -20.76
CA SER A 7 -3.08 -8.70 -20.95
C SER A 7 -2.55 -9.39 -19.71
N ALA A 8 -3.19 -10.49 -19.31
CA ALA A 8 -2.78 -11.24 -18.15
C ALA A 8 -1.34 -11.76 -18.29
N TYR A 9 -0.60 -11.69 -17.20
CA TYR A 9 0.76 -12.18 -17.09
C TYR A 9 0.93 -12.89 -15.74
N ARG A 10 1.98 -13.67 -15.60
CA ARG A 10 2.32 -14.27 -14.31
C ARG A 10 3.29 -13.37 -13.56
N ASP A 11 2.98 -13.08 -12.30
CA ASP A 11 3.87 -12.33 -11.44
C ASP A 11 5.09 -13.18 -11.02
N GLU A 12 5.96 -12.65 -10.18
CA GLU A 12 7.15 -13.36 -9.70
C GLU A 12 6.80 -14.65 -8.94
N GLY A 13 5.64 -14.71 -8.30
CA GLY A 13 5.12 -15.89 -7.63
C GLY A 13 4.36 -16.84 -8.54
N GLY A 14 4.27 -16.55 -9.85
CA GLY A 14 3.53 -17.34 -10.82
C GLY A 14 2.03 -17.11 -10.81
N VAL A 15 1.54 -16.09 -10.12
CA VAL A 15 0.11 -15.79 -10.01
C VAL A 15 -0.36 -15.01 -11.23
N PRO A 16 -1.45 -15.45 -11.92
CA PRO A 16 -2.03 -14.69 -13.02
C PRO A 16 -2.48 -13.30 -12.54
N THR A 17 -1.98 -12.26 -13.21
CA THR A 17 -2.12 -10.87 -12.80
C THR A 17 -2.47 -10.03 -14.02
N ILE A 18 -3.23 -8.95 -13.84
CA ILE A 18 -3.62 -8.06 -14.94
C ILE A 18 -3.83 -6.63 -14.40
N GLY A 19 -3.79 -5.65 -15.30
CA GLY A 19 -4.00 -4.25 -14.94
C GLY A 19 -2.87 -3.72 -14.06
N TYR A 20 -3.23 -3.15 -12.92
CA TYR A 20 -2.28 -2.60 -11.92
C TYR A 20 -2.06 -3.58 -10.77
N GLY A 21 -1.81 -4.84 -11.09
CA GLY A 21 -1.56 -5.86 -10.07
C GLY A 21 -2.80 -6.59 -9.58
N HIS A 22 -3.92 -6.50 -10.31
CA HIS A 22 -5.14 -7.22 -9.97
C HIS A 22 -4.97 -8.72 -10.20
N THR A 23 -5.36 -9.55 -9.22
CA THR A 23 -5.20 -11.00 -9.28
C THR A 23 -6.50 -11.79 -9.15
N ARG A 24 -7.54 -11.21 -8.52
CA ARG A 24 -8.79 -11.92 -8.25
C ARG A 24 -9.48 -12.32 -9.56
N GLY A 25 -9.70 -13.63 -9.74
CA GLY A 25 -10.42 -14.15 -10.90
C GLY A 25 -9.68 -14.04 -12.23
N VAL A 26 -8.39 -13.67 -12.21
CA VAL A 26 -7.60 -13.51 -13.45
C VAL A 26 -7.14 -14.87 -13.96
N ARG A 27 -7.30 -15.05 -15.27
CA ARG A 27 -6.82 -16.23 -15.99
C ARG A 27 -5.85 -15.80 -17.08
N MET A 28 -4.87 -16.64 -17.36
CA MET A 28 -3.99 -16.39 -18.50
C MET A 28 -4.81 -16.36 -19.80
N GLY A 29 -4.51 -15.39 -20.65
CA GLY A 29 -5.30 -15.11 -21.85
C GLY A 29 -6.32 -13.98 -21.69
N ASP A 30 -6.62 -13.56 -20.47
CA ASP A 30 -7.52 -12.46 -20.21
C ASP A 30 -6.95 -11.14 -20.75
N ARG A 31 -7.86 -10.29 -21.24
CA ARG A 31 -7.55 -8.93 -21.67
C ARG A 31 -8.58 -7.97 -21.11
N ILE A 32 -8.13 -6.78 -20.77
CA ILE A 32 -9.00 -5.72 -20.24
C ILE A 32 -8.70 -4.38 -20.92
N SER A 33 -9.65 -3.45 -20.81
CA SER A 33 -9.45 -2.08 -21.26
C SER A 33 -8.67 -1.28 -20.20
N PRO A 34 -8.06 -0.13 -20.60
CA PRO A 34 -7.45 0.78 -19.63
C PRO A 34 -8.44 1.26 -18.56
N GLN A 35 -9.71 1.47 -18.92
CA GLN A 35 -10.74 1.87 -17.96
C GLN A 35 -11.00 0.77 -16.93
N GLN A 36 -11.11 -0.49 -17.38
CA GLN A 36 -11.29 -1.63 -16.48
C GLN A 36 -10.10 -1.77 -15.52
N ALA A 37 -8.87 -1.55 -16.01
CA ALA A 37 -7.69 -1.59 -15.18
C ALA A 37 -7.76 -0.53 -14.06
N ARG A 38 -8.19 0.69 -14.38
CA ARG A 38 -8.37 1.77 -13.39
C ARG A 38 -9.48 1.45 -12.38
N ASP A 39 -10.60 0.92 -12.85
CA ASP A 39 -11.72 0.56 -11.99
C ASP A 39 -11.32 -0.52 -10.99
N TRP A 40 -10.60 -1.53 -11.44
CA TRP A 40 -10.10 -2.60 -10.56
C TRP A 40 -9.05 -2.11 -9.58
N LEU A 41 -8.17 -1.21 -10.01
CA LEU A 41 -7.19 -0.58 -9.11
C LEU A 41 -7.91 0.16 -7.97
N LEU A 42 -8.93 0.93 -8.30
CA LEU A 42 -9.71 1.66 -7.30
C LEU A 42 -10.43 0.73 -6.34
N GLN A 43 -11.05 -0.34 -6.85
CA GLN A 43 -11.70 -1.35 -6.01
C GLN A 43 -10.71 -2.04 -5.08
N ASP A 44 -9.57 -2.48 -5.60
CA ASP A 44 -8.55 -3.17 -4.84
C ASP A 44 -7.94 -2.26 -3.77
N ALA A 45 -7.63 -1.02 -4.12
CA ALA A 45 -7.09 -0.05 -3.17
C ALA A 45 -8.10 0.31 -2.08
N THR A 46 -9.38 0.45 -2.42
CA THR A 46 -10.45 0.72 -1.46
C THR A 46 -10.60 -0.42 -0.46
N GLU A 47 -10.52 -1.67 -0.93
CA GLU A 47 -10.59 -2.83 -0.05
C GLU A 47 -9.39 -2.91 0.90
N VAL A 48 -8.19 -2.68 0.38
CA VAL A 48 -6.98 -2.64 1.22
C VAL A 48 -7.09 -1.53 2.26
N MET A 49 -7.57 -0.36 1.88
CA MET A 49 -7.77 0.76 2.80
C MET A 49 -8.74 0.39 3.93
N ARG A 50 -9.83 -0.32 3.63
CA ARG A 50 -10.75 -0.81 4.66
C ARG A 50 -10.07 -1.76 5.62
N GLN A 51 -9.23 -2.65 5.11
CA GLN A 51 -8.48 -3.60 5.94
C GLN A 51 -7.50 -2.87 6.86
N VAL A 52 -6.82 -1.84 6.35
CA VAL A 52 -5.92 -1.01 7.17
C VAL A 52 -6.71 -0.25 8.25
N ARG A 53 -7.87 0.31 7.91
CA ARG A 53 -8.72 0.99 8.90
C ARG A 53 -9.13 0.07 10.05
N ARG A 54 -9.41 -1.19 9.77
CA ARG A 54 -9.77 -2.18 10.78
C ARG A 54 -8.65 -2.51 11.76
N LEU A 55 -7.41 -2.21 11.42
CA LEU A 55 -6.28 -2.39 12.33
C LEU A 55 -6.23 -1.30 13.41
N HIS A 56 -6.90 -0.18 13.22
CA HIS A 56 -6.98 0.95 14.15
C HIS A 56 -5.61 1.51 14.54
N VAL A 57 -4.69 1.58 13.59
CA VAL A 57 -3.32 2.08 13.82
C VAL A 57 -3.03 3.41 13.13
N ALA A 58 -3.78 3.75 12.08
CA ALA A 58 -3.63 5.04 11.40
C ALA A 58 -4.44 6.11 12.13
N ARG A 59 -3.78 7.19 12.54
CA ARG A 59 -4.40 8.31 13.27
C ARG A 59 -4.70 9.50 12.40
N THR A 60 -4.09 9.57 11.22
CA THR A 60 -4.25 10.66 10.26
C THR A 60 -4.49 10.09 8.88
N GLU A 61 -5.04 10.92 7.97
CA GLU A 61 -5.19 10.52 6.57
C GLU A 61 -3.85 10.20 5.93
N ALA A 62 -2.80 10.93 6.27
CA ALA A 62 -1.45 10.67 5.76
C ALA A 62 -0.94 9.29 6.20
N GLN A 63 -1.17 8.92 7.46
CA GLN A 63 -0.81 7.59 7.96
C GLN A 63 -1.61 6.50 7.26
N LEU A 64 -2.90 6.71 7.06
CA LEU A 64 -3.75 5.78 6.33
C LEU A 64 -3.27 5.58 4.89
N GLU A 65 -2.94 6.66 4.19
CA GLU A 65 -2.41 6.58 2.82
C GLU A 65 -1.10 5.79 2.77
N ALA A 66 -0.17 6.09 3.66
CA ALA A 66 1.12 5.41 3.70
C ALA A 66 0.97 3.91 3.95
N LEU A 67 0.14 3.53 4.92
CA LEU A 67 -0.08 2.13 5.26
C LEU A 67 -0.90 1.41 4.19
N THR A 68 -1.83 2.10 3.53
CA THR A 68 -2.58 1.52 2.41
C THR A 68 -1.65 1.23 1.24
N SER A 69 -0.77 2.16 0.89
CA SER A 69 0.24 1.96 -0.15
C SER A 69 1.14 0.76 0.18
N PHE A 70 1.62 0.68 1.40
CA PHE A 70 2.44 -0.42 1.88
C PHE A 70 1.70 -1.76 1.79
N ALA A 71 0.49 -1.83 2.34
CA ALA A 71 -0.32 -3.05 2.35
C ALA A 71 -0.75 -3.47 0.94
N PHE A 72 -1.04 -2.52 0.06
CA PHE A 72 -1.37 -2.80 -1.34
C PHE A 72 -0.22 -3.51 -2.06
N ASN A 73 1.01 -3.09 -1.81
CA ASN A 73 2.20 -3.67 -2.43
C ASN A 73 2.68 -4.95 -1.74
N VAL A 74 2.73 -4.95 -0.41
CA VAL A 74 3.32 -6.02 0.39
C VAL A 74 2.28 -7.09 0.78
N GLY A 75 1.06 -6.70 0.97
CA GLY A 75 -0.04 -7.54 1.44
C GLY A 75 -0.43 -7.22 2.88
N ILE A 76 -1.74 -7.27 3.16
CA ILE A 76 -2.29 -6.96 4.49
C ILE A 76 -1.79 -7.95 5.55
N GLY A 77 -1.68 -9.23 5.20
CA GLY A 77 -1.20 -10.25 6.14
C GLY A 77 0.23 -10.00 6.58
N ARG A 78 1.09 -9.59 5.65
CA ARG A 78 2.49 -9.26 5.98
C ARG A 78 2.57 -7.99 6.82
N LEU A 79 1.74 -6.98 6.54
CA LEU A 79 1.65 -5.81 7.40
C LEU A 79 1.25 -6.19 8.82
N GLN A 80 0.23 -7.04 8.98
CA GLN A 80 -0.26 -7.47 10.29
C GLN A 80 0.82 -8.16 11.12
N GLN A 81 1.73 -8.89 10.49
CA GLN A 81 2.80 -9.63 11.15
C GLN A 81 4.12 -8.86 11.22
N SER A 82 4.16 -7.63 10.67
CA SER A 82 5.40 -6.89 10.50
C SER A 82 5.90 -6.23 11.78
N SER A 83 7.22 -6.05 11.84
CA SER A 83 7.86 -5.20 12.83
C SER A 83 7.43 -3.75 12.69
N LEU A 84 7.06 -3.33 11.48
CA LEU A 84 6.52 -2.00 11.22
C LEU A 84 5.26 -1.75 12.05
N LEU A 85 4.30 -2.68 11.98
CA LEU A 85 3.04 -2.52 12.72
C LEU A 85 3.28 -2.52 14.23
N ARG A 86 4.16 -3.41 14.71
CA ARG A 86 4.54 -3.42 16.12
C ARG A 86 5.15 -2.09 16.56
N ALA A 87 6.06 -1.54 15.76
CA ALA A 87 6.70 -0.26 16.07
C ALA A 87 5.66 0.88 16.16
N ILE A 88 4.70 0.91 15.23
CA ILE A 88 3.62 1.92 15.25
C ILE A 88 2.77 1.77 16.51
N ARG A 89 2.37 0.55 16.88
CA ARG A 89 1.54 0.28 18.05
C ARG A 89 2.26 0.62 19.36
N GLN A 90 3.56 0.46 19.40
CA GLN A 90 4.38 0.76 20.58
C GLN A 90 4.73 2.25 20.71
N GLY A 91 4.36 3.06 19.71
CA GLY A 91 4.71 4.47 19.70
C GLY A 91 6.22 4.71 19.53
N ALA A 92 6.88 3.89 18.72
CA ALA A 92 8.30 4.03 18.46
C ALA A 92 8.62 5.39 17.81
N SER A 93 9.90 5.78 17.83
CA SER A 93 10.34 7.05 17.26
C SER A 93 10.10 7.10 15.75
N LYS A 94 10.00 8.33 15.21
CA LYS A 94 9.90 8.56 13.77
C LYS A 94 10.98 7.80 13.02
N ALA A 95 12.24 7.93 13.45
CA ALA A 95 13.37 7.27 12.79
C ALA A 95 13.22 5.75 12.79
N ALA A 96 12.76 5.17 13.89
CA ALA A 96 12.54 3.72 14.00
C ALA A 96 11.44 3.24 13.06
N ILE A 97 10.31 3.94 13.02
CA ILE A 97 9.19 3.60 12.12
C ILE A 97 9.62 3.72 10.66
N GLN A 98 10.32 4.79 10.29
CA GLN A 98 10.81 4.97 8.92
C GLN A 98 11.77 3.86 8.50
N ARG A 99 12.66 3.41 9.40
CA ARG A 99 13.55 2.28 9.11
C ARG A 99 12.76 1.00 8.86
N GLN A 100 11.65 0.79 9.56
CA GLN A 100 10.81 -0.39 9.36
C GLN A 100 10.15 -0.41 7.98
N PHE A 101 9.68 0.73 7.50
CA PHE A 101 9.20 0.85 6.11
C PHE A 101 10.28 0.44 5.12
N LYS A 102 11.47 0.98 5.27
CA LYS A 102 12.58 0.86 4.29
C LYS A 102 13.21 -0.54 4.24
N ARG A 103 12.83 -1.46 5.11
CA ARG A 103 13.28 -2.85 5.04
C ARG A 103 12.64 -3.63 3.89
N TRP A 104 11.52 -3.18 3.37
CA TRP A 104 10.72 -3.90 2.37
C TRP A 104 11.06 -3.49 0.95
N VAL A 105 12.30 -3.74 0.56
CA VAL A 105 12.87 -3.29 -0.72
C VAL A 105 13.41 -4.42 -1.59
N TYR A 106 13.15 -5.68 -1.19
CA TYR A 106 13.63 -6.83 -1.93
C TYR A 106 12.47 -7.53 -2.65
N ALA A 107 12.72 -7.96 -3.89
CA ALA A 107 11.84 -8.84 -4.64
C ALA A 107 12.71 -9.78 -5.48
N GLY A 108 12.34 -11.07 -5.53
CA GLY A 108 13.16 -12.07 -6.22
C GLY A 108 14.57 -12.19 -5.65
N GLY A 109 14.76 -11.93 -4.34
CA GLY A 109 16.05 -11.99 -3.67
C GLY A 109 16.97 -10.81 -3.95
N ARG A 110 16.50 -9.80 -4.68
CA ARG A 110 17.31 -8.63 -5.06
C ARG A 110 16.65 -7.35 -4.58
N LYS A 111 17.50 -6.38 -4.20
CA LYS A 111 17.07 -5.04 -3.88
C LYS A 111 16.57 -4.33 -5.13
N GLN A 112 15.35 -3.81 -5.08
CA GLN A 112 14.68 -3.17 -6.22
C GLN A 112 14.59 -1.67 -6.00
N LYS A 113 15.09 -0.90 -6.95
CA LYS A 113 15.09 0.57 -6.86
C LYS A 113 13.68 1.14 -6.78
N GLY A 114 12.73 0.58 -7.52
CA GLY A 114 11.33 0.99 -7.46
C GLY A 114 10.72 0.80 -6.08
N LEU A 115 11.08 -0.28 -5.39
CA LEU A 115 10.64 -0.53 -4.03
C LEU A 115 11.29 0.43 -3.04
N GLU A 116 12.56 0.78 -3.23
CA GLU A 116 13.23 1.79 -2.41
C GLU A 116 12.53 3.14 -2.49
N VAL A 117 12.21 3.59 -3.70
CA VAL A 117 11.48 4.84 -3.93
C VAL A 117 10.11 4.81 -3.26
N ARG A 118 9.39 3.70 -3.41
CA ARG A 118 8.06 3.55 -2.82
C ARG A 118 8.11 3.57 -1.28
N ARG A 119 9.03 2.84 -0.68
CA ARG A 119 9.19 2.82 0.78
C ARG A 119 9.62 4.17 1.33
N GLN A 120 10.48 4.88 0.61
CA GLN A 120 10.88 6.24 0.97
C GLN A 120 9.68 7.18 0.99
N TRP A 121 8.85 7.13 -0.04
CA TRP A 121 7.63 7.94 -0.10
C TRP A 121 6.68 7.61 1.05
N GLU A 122 6.45 6.33 1.31
CA GLU A 122 5.56 5.88 2.39
C GLU A 122 6.09 6.31 3.77
N ALA A 123 7.38 6.16 4.00
CA ALA A 123 8.01 6.57 5.26
C ALA A 123 7.88 8.06 5.52
N GLU A 124 8.02 8.88 4.48
CA GLU A 124 7.84 10.32 4.57
C GLU A 124 6.37 10.69 4.70
N ARG A 125 5.49 10.07 3.91
CA ARG A 125 4.05 10.34 3.93
C ARG A 125 3.43 10.03 5.29
N PHE A 126 3.86 8.98 5.94
CA PHE A 126 3.33 8.59 7.26
C PHE A 126 3.44 9.72 8.28
N PHE A 127 4.49 10.51 8.21
CA PHE A 127 4.73 11.64 9.11
C PHE A 127 4.37 13.00 8.52
N ALA A 128 3.79 13.03 7.33
CA ALA A 128 3.38 14.30 6.71
C ALA A 128 2.23 14.95 7.49
N PRO A 129 2.17 16.28 7.53
CA PRO A 129 1.03 16.97 8.12
C PRO A 129 -0.25 16.60 7.38
N SER A 130 -1.33 16.34 8.12
CA SER A 130 -2.66 16.18 7.57
C SER A 130 -3.44 17.47 7.78
N TYR A 131 -4.09 17.90 6.71
CA TYR A 131 -5.03 19.02 6.83
C TYR A 131 -6.29 18.52 7.52
N PRO A 132 -6.85 19.31 8.46
CA PRO A 132 -8.10 18.92 9.10
C PRO A 132 -9.22 18.85 8.08
N THR A 133 -10.13 17.91 8.27
CA THR A 133 -11.38 17.85 7.52
C THR A 133 -12.27 19.02 7.91
N ASP A 134 -13.30 19.31 7.10
CA ASP A 134 -14.26 20.37 7.43
C ASP A 134 -14.89 20.13 8.81
N ASP A 135 -15.22 18.88 9.13
CA ASP A 135 -15.78 18.50 10.43
C ASP A 135 -14.81 18.80 11.57
N GLU A 136 -13.52 18.51 11.40
CA GLU A 136 -12.50 18.81 12.41
C GLU A 136 -12.31 20.30 12.61
N ILE A 137 -12.41 21.09 11.54
CA ILE A 137 -12.34 22.55 11.62
C ILE A 137 -13.52 23.09 12.43
N ILE A 138 -14.72 22.59 12.16
CA ILE A 138 -15.94 22.98 12.87
C ILE A 138 -15.84 22.64 14.36
N ASP A 139 -15.35 21.47 14.70
CA ASP A 139 -15.18 21.03 16.09
C ASP A 139 -14.18 21.89 16.87
N ARG A 140 -13.20 22.52 16.18
CA ARG A 140 -12.22 23.41 16.80
C ARG A 140 -12.70 24.84 17.01
N VAL A 141 -13.77 25.22 16.33
CA VAL A 141 -14.35 26.54 16.43
C VAL A 141 -15.27 26.64 17.65
#